data_3bae6469dbf538cfa3b844b1cb4c8a30
#
_entry.id   3bae6469dbf538cfa3b844b1cb4c8a30
#
_cell.length_a   1.000
_cell.length_b   1.000
_cell.length_c   1.000
_cell.angle_alpha   90.00
_cell.angle_beta   90.00
_cell.angle_gamma   90.00
#
_symmetry.space_group_name_H-M   'P 1'
#
loop_
_entity.id
_entity.type
_entity.pdbx_description
1 polymer ?
#
loop_
_entity_poly.entity_id
_entity_poly.type
_entity_poly.pdbx_seq_one_letter_code
_entity_poly.pdbx_strand_id
1 'polypeptide(L)'
;MLKECVNSILALSLNESERQIIVVDDGSEVSPVNDLLELSPNIIYVRQPNQGPSQARNTGIELASGSFIQFVDGDDCLLTSAYEQCLDIVRYKDTDMVLFQSTDKTISKPITDAEGPMSGTEYMTHHNLRGSVCTFLFSKEILHDLRFPKGTFHEDEEFVPQIMLRAENLYTTNNKAYYYRKRKNSTMHKTDKRWHIRRLADAEQVIYRLKERVDYLPVKERIAMDRRIAQLTMDHIYNVITLTHDETHLNHVLQRLSRRGLFPLPDKDYTTKYKYFRKMTSTAFGRKMLMMALRVKKA
;
A
#
# COMPACT_ATOMS: atom_id res chain seq x y z
N MET A 1 -10.14 14.24 14.21
CA MET A 1 -9.25 13.29 13.50
C MET A 1 -8.25 14.03 12.61
N LEU A 2 -8.69 14.78 11.58
CA LEU A 2 -7.76 15.50 10.69
C LEU A 2 -6.84 16.47 11.44
N LYS A 3 -7.38 17.25 12.42
CA LYS A 3 -6.57 18.12 13.29
C LYS A 3 -5.52 17.34 14.09
N GLU A 4 -5.85 16.13 14.57
CA GLU A 4 -4.88 15.25 15.25
C GLU A 4 -3.80 14.73 14.30
N CYS A 5 -4.19 14.36 13.07
CA CYS A 5 -3.27 13.97 12.02
C CYS A 5 -2.24 15.09 11.76
N VAL A 6 -2.69 16.31 11.46
CA VAL A 6 -1.82 17.46 11.21
C VAL A 6 -0.95 17.77 12.43
N ASN A 7 -1.51 17.76 13.64
CA ASN A 7 -0.75 17.99 14.87
C ASN A 7 0.35 16.95 15.09
N SER A 8 0.14 15.68 14.70
CA SER A 8 1.17 14.65 14.78
C SER A 8 2.38 14.92 13.87
N ILE A 9 2.14 15.59 12.73
CA ILE A 9 3.19 16.01 11.81
C ILE A 9 3.89 17.29 12.34
N LEU A 10 3.12 18.23 12.90
CA LEU A 10 3.66 19.45 13.49
C LEU A 10 4.51 19.18 14.74
N ALA A 11 4.29 18.07 15.43
CA ALA A 11 5.06 17.64 16.60
C ALA A 11 6.44 17.04 16.25
N LEU A 12 6.75 16.84 14.97
CA LEU A 12 8.06 16.34 14.52
C LEU A 12 9.12 17.44 14.65
N SER A 13 10.37 17.03 14.82
CA SER A 13 11.56 17.92 14.92
C SER A 13 11.97 18.54 13.57
N LEU A 14 10.99 18.98 12.81
CA LEU A 14 11.15 19.67 11.52
C LEU A 14 10.68 21.11 11.68
N ASN A 15 11.50 22.08 11.30
CA ASN A 15 11.09 23.47 11.24
C ASN A 15 10.24 23.76 9.97
N GLU A 16 9.72 24.98 9.85
CA GLU A 16 8.82 25.36 8.75
C GLU A 16 9.49 25.26 7.37
N SER A 17 10.80 25.47 7.28
CA SER A 17 11.53 25.34 6.02
C SER A 17 11.88 23.89 5.64
N GLU A 18 11.77 22.96 6.59
CA GLU A 18 12.06 21.54 6.39
C GLU A 18 10.81 20.70 6.13
N ARG A 19 9.62 21.27 6.25
CA ARG A 19 8.37 20.54 6.00
C ARG A 19 7.38 21.35 5.17
N GLN A 20 6.60 20.65 4.39
CA GLN A 20 5.43 21.15 3.69
C GLN A 20 4.26 20.21 3.97
N ILE A 21 3.18 20.70 4.55
CA ILE A 21 1.98 19.92 4.84
C ILE A 21 0.90 20.31 3.83
N ILE A 22 0.50 19.35 2.99
CA ILE A 22 -0.53 19.53 1.98
C ILE A 22 -1.76 18.71 2.39
N VAL A 23 -2.86 19.38 2.66
CA VAL A 23 -4.14 18.75 2.98
C VAL A 23 -5.03 18.83 1.74
N VAL A 24 -5.31 17.65 1.14
CA VAL A 24 -6.20 17.57 -0.01
C VAL A 24 -7.56 17.03 0.44
N ASP A 25 -8.58 17.89 0.39
CA ASP A 25 -9.98 17.53 0.64
C ASP A 25 -10.63 17.07 -0.67
N ASP A 26 -10.85 15.78 -0.81
CA ASP A 26 -11.46 15.15 -1.99
C ASP A 26 -13.00 15.24 -1.94
N GLY A 27 -13.53 16.42 -1.74
CA GLY A 27 -14.97 16.70 -1.81
C GLY A 27 -15.74 16.16 -0.61
N SER A 28 -15.22 16.32 0.61
CA SER A 28 -15.94 15.97 1.84
C SER A 28 -17.30 16.66 1.90
N GLU A 29 -18.34 15.94 2.36
CA GLU A 29 -19.70 16.51 2.56
C GLU A 29 -19.65 17.71 3.53
N VAL A 30 -18.89 17.57 4.61
CA VAL A 30 -18.60 18.65 5.55
C VAL A 30 -17.14 19.05 5.38
N SER A 31 -16.91 20.29 4.93
CA SER A 31 -15.55 20.79 4.73
C SER A 31 -14.82 20.92 6.07
N PRO A 32 -13.60 20.37 6.20
CA PRO A 32 -12.82 20.47 7.41
C PRO A 32 -12.10 21.82 7.57
N VAL A 33 -12.30 22.77 6.66
CA VAL A 33 -11.55 24.04 6.62
C VAL A 33 -11.63 24.79 7.95
N ASN A 34 -12.81 24.85 8.56
CA ASN A 34 -13.00 25.57 9.83
C ASN A 34 -12.22 24.91 10.99
N ASP A 35 -12.13 23.58 11.00
CA ASP A 35 -11.35 22.83 12.00
C ASP A 35 -9.82 23.04 11.84
N LEU A 36 -9.41 23.51 10.67
CA LEU A 36 -8.01 23.73 10.30
C LEU A 36 -7.56 25.18 10.37
N LEU A 37 -8.47 26.14 10.66
CA LEU A 37 -8.16 27.59 10.65
C LEU A 37 -6.95 27.93 11.54
N GLU A 38 -6.87 27.37 12.74
CA GLU A 38 -5.74 27.57 13.66
C GLU A 38 -4.40 27.02 13.12
N LEU A 39 -4.47 26.08 12.20
CA LEU A 39 -3.32 25.42 11.59
C LEU A 39 -2.97 26.03 10.22
N SER A 40 -3.77 26.96 9.72
CA SER A 40 -3.64 27.54 8.39
C SER A 40 -2.26 28.11 8.05
N PRO A 41 -1.49 28.69 8.98
CA PRO A 41 -0.12 29.15 8.68
C PRO A 41 0.84 28.01 8.31
N ASN A 42 0.53 26.78 8.74
CA ASN A 42 1.42 25.62 8.63
C ASN A 42 1.02 24.63 7.53
N ILE A 43 -0.08 24.88 6.81
CA ILE A 43 -0.64 23.93 5.85
C ILE A 43 -1.02 24.60 4.53
N ILE A 44 -0.93 23.84 3.45
CA ILE A 44 -1.56 24.14 2.17
C ILE A 44 -2.86 23.33 2.10
N TYR A 45 -4.01 24.00 2.13
CA TYR A 45 -5.30 23.34 1.98
C TYR A 45 -5.84 23.47 0.57
N VAL A 46 -6.17 22.35 -0.05
CA VAL A 46 -6.77 22.29 -1.39
C VAL A 46 -8.02 21.44 -1.36
N ARG A 47 -9.12 21.95 -1.92
CA ARG A 47 -10.35 21.18 -2.10
C ARG A 47 -10.60 20.91 -3.57
N GLN A 48 -10.94 19.68 -3.88
CA GLN A 48 -11.30 19.23 -5.23
C GLN A 48 -12.65 18.50 -5.22
N PRO A 49 -13.34 18.38 -6.39
CA PRO A 49 -14.46 17.46 -6.52
C PRO A 49 -14.03 16.02 -6.19
N ASN A 50 -14.92 15.24 -5.56
CA ASN A 50 -14.58 13.86 -5.19
C ASN A 50 -14.22 13.02 -6.42
N GLN A 51 -12.98 12.55 -6.48
CA GLN A 51 -12.42 11.71 -7.53
C GLN A 51 -11.69 10.48 -6.97
N GLY A 52 -11.76 10.30 -5.65
CA GLY A 52 -11.16 9.19 -4.93
C GLY A 52 -9.71 9.41 -4.49
N PRO A 53 -9.17 8.50 -3.66
CA PRO A 53 -7.88 8.67 -3.00
C PRO A 53 -6.70 8.79 -3.98
N SER A 54 -6.77 8.11 -5.13
CA SER A 54 -5.75 8.22 -6.18
C SER A 54 -5.57 9.65 -6.66
N GLN A 55 -6.68 10.34 -6.97
CA GLN A 55 -6.60 11.70 -7.47
C GLN A 55 -6.18 12.67 -6.37
N ALA A 56 -6.66 12.48 -5.14
CA ALA A 56 -6.22 13.30 -4.02
C ALA A 56 -4.70 13.19 -3.79
N ARG A 57 -4.16 11.98 -3.82
CA ARG A 57 -2.70 11.76 -3.71
C ARG A 57 -1.93 12.35 -4.89
N ASN A 58 -2.45 12.23 -6.12
CA ASN A 58 -1.84 12.85 -7.30
C ASN A 58 -1.81 14.38 -7.20
N THR A 59 -2.88 15.00 -6.74
CA THR A 59 -2.92 16.46 -6.46
C THR A 59 -1.88 16.84 -5.39
N GLY A 60 -1.73 16.02 -4.33
CA GLY A 60 -0.68 16.22 -3.33
C GLY A 60 0.73 16.14 -3.93
N ILE A 61 0.99 15.17 -4.82
CA ILE A 61 2.26 15.04 -5.55
C ILE A 61 2.56 16.28 -6.39
N GLU A 62 1.57 16.80 -7.11
CA GLU A 62 1.72 17.98 -7.99
C GLU A 62 2.09 19.23 -7.21
N LEU A 63 1.57 19.39 -5.99
CA LEU A 63 1.83 20.52 -5.12
C LEU A 63 3.07 20.36 -4.23
N ALA A 64 3.61 19.14 -4.13
CA ALA A 64 4.77 18.86 -3.29
C ALA A 64 6.03 19.53 -3.83
N SER A 65 6.71 20.30 -3.00
CA SER A 65 8.02 20.96 -3.29
C SER A 65 9.19 20.32 -2.54
N GLY A 66 8.90 19.55 -1.48
CA GLY A 66 9.94 18.89 -0.66
C GLY A 66 10.70 17.78 -1.41
N SER A 67 11.90 17.48 -0.95
CA SER A 67 12.74 16.41 -1.52
C SER A 67 12.22 15.02 -1.23
N PHE A 68 11.49 14.83 -0.13
CA PHE A 68 10.86 13.57 0.24
C PHE A 68 9.36 13.72 0.35
N ILE A 69 8.62 12.63 0.08
CA ILE A 69 7.17 12.55 0.17
C ILE A 69 6.77 11.48 1.18
N GLN A 70 5.85 11.83 2.09
CA GLN A 70 5.15 10.93 2.98
C GLN A 70 3.64 11.09 2.80
N PHE A 71 2.93 10.02 2.53
CA PHE A 71 1.47 10.02 2.54
C PHE A 71 0.94 9.69 3.93
N VAL A 72 -0.07 10.44 4.37
CA VAL A 72 -0.77 10.19 5.62
C VAL A 72 -2.27 10.30 5.35
N ASP A 73 -3.02 9.25 5.69
CA ASP A 73 -4.47 9.30 5.60
C ASP A 73 -5.02 10.21 6.72
N GLY A 74 -6.00 11.07 6.41
CA GLY A 74 -6.45 12.15 7.32
C GLY A 74 -7.12 11.69 8.61
N ASP A 75 -7.34 10.40 8.79
CA ASP A 75 -7.85 9.77 10.02
C ASP A 75 -6.76 9.07 10.85
N ASP A 76 -5.54 8.99 10.33
CA ASP A 76 -4.38 8.35 10.95
C ASP A 76 -3.41 9.40 11.52
N CYS A 77 -2.31 8.95 12.13
CA CYS A 77 -1.28 9.83 12.71
C CYS A 77 0.12 9.23 12.55
N LEU A 78 1.14 10.08 12.55
CA LEU A 78 2.52 9.66 12.76
C LEU A 78 2.81 9.55 14.26
N LEU A 79 3.52 8.51 14.67
CA LEU A 79 3.99 8.35 16.04
C LEU A 79 5.35 9.01 16.18
N THR A 80 5.38 10.25 16.70
CA THR A 80 6.50 11.17 16.69
C THR A 80 7.83 10.50 17.01
N SER A 81 7.98 9.91 18.20
CA SER A 81 9.27 9.33 18.62
C SER A 81 9.78 8.20 17.70
N ALA A 82 8.87 7.40 17.11
CA ALA A 82 9.25 6.33 16.21
C ALA A 82 9.51 6.86 14.78
N TYR A 83 8.77 7.91 14.36
CA TYR A 83 8.95 8.51 13.04
C TYR A 83 10.23 9.36 12.98
N GLU A 84 10.67 9.99 14.08
CA GLU A 84 11.97 10.68 14.15
C GLU A 84 13.13 9.77 13.77
N GLN A 85 13.10 8.49 14.14
CA GLN A 85 14.13 7.53 13.72
C GLN A 85 14.12 7.29 12.20
N CYS A 86 12.97 7.44 11.54
CA CYS A 86 12.88 7.38 10.07
C CYS A 86 13.46 8.66 9.46
N LEU A 87 13.21 9.83 10.06
CA LEU A 87 13.80 11.10 9.64
C LEU A 87 15.33 11.12 9.83
N ASP A 88 15.84 10.49 10.88
CA ASP A 88 17.28 10.37 11.10
C ASP A 88 17.96 9.54 10.02
N ILE A 89 17.29 8.50 9.50
CA ILE A 89 17.81 7.77 8.33
C ILE A 89 17.91 8.72 7.12
N VAL A 90 16.89 9.54 6.85
CA VAL A 90 16.89 10.52 5.76
C VAL A 90 17.98 11.59 5.94
N ARG A 91 18.21 12.04 7.18
CA ARG A 91 19.20 13.09 7.50
C ARG A 91 20.64 12.62 7.39
N TYR A 92 20.91 11.36 7.77
CA TYR A 92 22.26 10.87 7.98
C TYR A 92 22.68 9.74 7.04
N LYS A 93 21.78 9.25 6.19
CA LYS A 93 22.06 8.23 5.20
C LYS A 93 21.70 8.72 3.80
N ASP A 94 22.48 8.31 2.82
CA ASP A 94 22.09 8.44 1.43
C ASP A 94 20.98 7.45 1.15
N THR A 95 19.73 7.93 1.05
CA THR A 95 18.56 7.07 0.94
C THR A 95 17.52 7.61 -0.03
N ASP A 96 16.96 6.72 -0.83
CA ASP A 96 15.80 7.00 -1.69
C ASP A 96 14.48 6.69 -0.99
N MET A 97 14.50 5.76 -0.05
CA MET A 97 13.29 5.29 0.60
C MET A 97 13.56 4.69 1.98
N VAL A 98 12.66 4.98 2.92
CA VAL A 98 12.67 4.37 4.25
C VAL A 98 11.34 3.66 4.50
N LEU A 99 11.37 2.35 4.68
CA LEU A 99 10.21 1.52 5.04
C LEU A 99 10.13 1.37 6.56
N PHE A 100 8.93 1.53 7.10
CA PHE A 100 8.63 1.35 8.52
C PHE A 100 7.30 0.60 8.70
N GLN A 101 6.90 0.35 9.96
CA GLN A 101 5.72 -0.43 10.29
C GLN A 101 4.56 0.47 10.72
N SER A 102 3.33 -0.03 10.50
CA SER A 102 2.12 0.52 11.10
C SER A 102 1.73 -0.24 12.38
N THR A 103 0.94 0.42 13.23
CA THR A 103 0.37 -0.15 14.45
C THR A 103 -1.02 0.42 14.71
N ASP A 104 -1.86 -0.32 15.41
CA ASP A 104 -3.14 0.16 15.95
C ASP A 104 -3.03 0.66 17.40
N LYS A 105 -1.80 0.81 17.91
CA LYS A 105 -1.50 1.36 19.26
C LYS A 105 -1.03 2.80 19.14
N THR A 106 -1.50 3.65 20.02
CA THR A 106 -1.17 5.08 20.07
C THR A 106 0.23 5.39 20.58
N ILE A 107 0.93 4.41 21.13
CA ILE A 107 2.28 4.54 21.66
C ILE A 107 3.16 3.46 21.03
N SER A 108 4.31 3.88 20.53
CA SER A 108 5.37 2.99 20.05
C SER A 108 6.71 3.43 20.67
N LYS A 109 7.47 2.46 21.17
CA LYS A 109 8.86 2.73 21.58
C LYS A 109 9.72 2.83 20.33
N PRO A 110 10.56 3.87 20.18
CA PRO A 110 11.48 3.98 19.06
C PRO A 110 12.51 2.88 19.12
N ILE A 111 12.92 2.42 17.94
CA ILE A 111 13.95 1.40 17.74
C ILE A 111 15.00 2.02 16.81
N THR A 112 16.28 1.86 17.13
CA THR A 112 17.40 2.42 16.35
C THR A 112 17.90 1.46 15.28
N ASP A 113 17.17 0.36 14.99
CA ASP A 113 17.53 -0.57 13.94
C ASP A 113 17.26 0.05 12.56
N ALA A 114 18.18 -0.14 11.65
CA ALA A 114 17.99 0.16 10.24
C ALA A 114 18.81 -0.83 9.41
N GLU A 115 18.17 -1.57 8.54
CA GLU A 115 18.78 -2.46 7.56
C GLU A 115 18.85 -1.77 6.21
N GLY A 116 20.01 -1.80 5.58
CA GLY A 116 20.27 -1.18 4.28
C GLY A 116 21.68 -0.57 4.21
N PRO A 117 22.05 0.08 3.10
CA PRO A 117 21.23 0.25 1.90
C PRO A 117 21.05 -1.06 1.14
N MET A 118 19.89 -1.24 0.53
CA MET A 118 19.61 -2.29 -0.44
C MET A 118 18.73 -1.71 -1.56
N SER A 119 18.71 -2.30 -2.76
CA SER A 119 17.77 -1.85 -3.77
C SER A 119 16.34 -2.32 -3.47
N GLY A 120 15.34 -1.54 -3.90
CA GLY A 120 13.94 -1.98 -3.79
C GLY A 120 13.66 -3.26 -4.58
N THR A 121 14.39 -3.50 -5.69
CA THR A 121 14.40 -4.75 -6.45
C THR A 121 14.87 -5.91 -5.59
N GLU A 122 15.97 -5.76 -4.85
CA GLU A 122 16.48 -6.76 -3.93
C GLU A 122 15.48 -7.04 -2.80
N TYR A 123 14.95 -5.98 -2.18
CA TYR A 123 13.92 -6.12 -1.17
C TYR A 123 12.71 -6.92 -1.67
N MET A 124 12.15 -6.56 -2.81
CA MET A 124 11.00 -7.24 -3.41
C MET A 124 11.29 -8.70 -3.80
N THR A 125 12.54 -9.03 -4.14
CA THR A 125 12.96 -10.40 -4.47
C THR A 125 12.94 -11.30 -3.24
N HIS A 126 13.22 -10.76 -2.05
CA HIS A 126 13.36 -11.57 -0.83
C HIS A 126 12.19 -11.41 0.15
N HIS A 127 11.45 -10.29 0.11
CA HIS A 127 10.39 -9.96 1.06
C HIS A 127 9.02 -9.84 0.39
N ASN A 128 7.96 -10.10 1.16
CA ASN A 128 6.61 -9.80 0.72
C ASN A 128 6.33 -8.30 0.90
N LEU A 129 5.90 -7.67 -0.18
CA LEU A 129 5.56 -6.27 -0.18
C LEU A 129 4.17 -6.03 0.40
N ARG A 130 4.04 -5.05 1.30
CA ARG A 130 2.74 -4.54 1.74
C ARG A 130 2.28 -3.45 0.79
N GLY A 131 1.04 -3.51 0.35
CA GLY A 131 0.44 -2.49 -0.50
C GLY A 131 -0.11 -1.33 0.32
N SER A 132 0.75 -0.54 0.97
CA SER A 132 0.34 0.66 1.70
C SER A 132 1.37 1.75 1.48
N VAL A 133 0.96 2.85 0.88
CA VAL A 133 1.83 4.02 0.63
C VAL A 133 2.14 4.80 1.90
N CYS A 134 1.37 4.59 2.97
CA CYS A 134 1.53 5.32 4.23
C CYS A 134 2.65 4.77 5.12
N THR A 135 3.22 3.60 4.79
CA THR A 135 4.25 2.92 5.59
C THR A 135 5.67 3.10 5.06
N PHE A 136 5.90 4.10 4.23
CA PHE A 136 7.22 4.52 3.79
C PHE A 136 7.23 5.99 3.38
N LEU A 137 8.38 6.61 3.53
CA LEU A 137 8.69 7.89 2.90
C LEU A 137 9.72 7.66 1.79
N PHE A 138 9.67 8.46 0.74
CA PHE A 138 10.51 8.27 -0.43
C PHE A 138 10.95 9.59 -1.06
N SER A 139 12.12 9.59 -1.70
CA SER A 139 12.61 10.71 -2.48
C SER A 139 11.68 11.04 -3.64
N LYS A 140 11.36 12.33 -3.80
CA LYS A 140 10.55 12.79 -4.93
C LYS A 140 11.27 12.51 -6.27
N GLU A 141 12.57 12.42 -6.29
CA GLU A 141 13.37 12.16 -7.50
C GLU A 141 13.02 10.81 -8.13
N ILE A 142 12.82 9.75 -7.32
CA ILE A 142 12.47 8.42 -7.87
C ILE A 142 11.05 8.32 -8.40
N LEU A 143 10.21 9.34 -8.14
CA LEU A 143 8.82 9.34 -8.59
C LEU A 143 8.70 9.52 -10.11
N HIS A 144 9.47 10.43 -10.72
CA HIS A 144 9.38 10.82 -12.11
C HIS A 144 7.92 11.07 -12.54
N ASP A 145 7.45 10.30 -13.53
CA ASP A 145 6.10 10.33 -14.12
C ASP A 145 5.09 9.42 -13.42
N LEU A 146 5.50 8.63 -12.42
CA LEU A 146 4.63 7.67 -11.76
C LEU A 146 3.51 8.40 -10.99
N ARG A 147 2.28 7.98 -11.25
CA ARG A 147 1.06 8.49 -10.61
C ARG A 147 0.16 7.33 -10.20
N PHE A 148 -0.69 7.60 -9.23
CA PHE A 148 -1.74 6.64 -8.85
C PHE A 148 -2.76 6.48 -9.97
N PRO A 149 -3.21 5.25 -10.28
CA PRO A 149 -4.24 5.01 -11.26
C PRO A 149 -5.59 5.56 -10.76
N LYS A 150 -6.30 6.28 -11.63
CA LYS A 150 -7.59 6.92 -11.27
C LYS A 150 -8.74 5.92 -11.27
N GLY A 151 -9.71 6.09 -10.35
CA GLY A 151 -11.00 5.41 -10.39
C GLY A 151 -10.99 3.91 -10.10
N THR A 152 -9.92 3.38 -9.52
CA THR A 152 -9.76 1.97 -9.16
C THR A 152 -9.55 1.81 -7.66
N PHE A 153 -10.02 0.70 -7.10
CA PHE A 153 -9.56 0.23 -5.80
C PHE A 153 -8.19 -0.44 -5.94
N HIS A 154 -7.46 -0.55 -4.82
CA HIS A 154 -6.12 -1.15 -4.79
C HIS A 154 -5.07 -0.37 -5.59
N GLU A 155 -5.22 0.96 -5.66
CA GLU A 155 -4.27 1.88 -6.28
C GLU A 155 -2.86 1.76 -5.71
N ASP A 156 -2.77 1.51 -4.39
CA ASP A 156 -1.51 1.28 -3.67
C ASP A 156 -0.81 0.01 -4.15
N GLU A 157 -1.57 -1.06 -4.41
CA GLU A 157 -1.03 -2.34 -4.89
C GLU A 157 -0.40 -2.22 -6.29
N GLU A 158 -0.82 -1.23 -7.06
CA GLU A 158 -0.23 -0.92 -8.36
C GLU A 158 0.93 0.08 -8.26
N PHE A 159 0.80 1.11 -7.44
CA PHE A 159 1.80 2.17 -7.28
C PHE A 159 3.06 1.66 -6.54
N VAL A 160 2.87 0.99 -5.40
CA VAL A 160 3.96 0.61 -4.50
C VAL A 160 5.04 -0.24 -5.17
N PRO A 161 4.75 -1.33 -5.91
CA PRO A 161 5.81 -2.11 -6.53
C PRO A 161 6.58 -1.33 -7.59
N GLN A 162 5.96 -0.35 -8.26
CA GLN A 162 6.61 0.44 -9.27
C GLN A 162 7.59 1.47 -8.67
N ILE A 163 7.20 2.15 -7.58
CA ILE A 163 8.11 3.08 -6.91
C ILE A 163 9.24 2.32 -6.22
N MET A 164 8.98 1.14 -5.68
CA MET A 164 10.00 0.27 -5.08
C MET A 164 11.10 -0.10 -6.07
N LEU A 165 10.77 -0.46 -7.31
CA LEU A 165 11.77 -0.81 -8.33
C LEU A 165 12.68 0.35 -8.71
N ARG A 166 12.33 1.59 -8.36
CA ARG A 166 13.11 2.80 -8.66
C ARG A 166 14.05 3.20 -7.51
N ALA A 167 13.88 2.61 -6.34
CA ALA A 167 14.73 2.88 -5.17
C ALA A 167 16.02 2.05 -5.25
N GLU A 168 17.17 2.71 -5.26
CA GLU A 168 18.48 2.08 -5.23
C GLU A 168 19.02 1.99 -3.81
N ASN A 169 18.73 2.99 -2.97
CA ASN A 169 19.17 3.08 -1.58
C ASN A 169 17.96 3.04 -0.62
N LEU A 170 17.40 1.87 -0.43
CA LEU A 170 16.30 1.63 0.49
C LEU A 170 16.82 1.19 1.85
N TYR A 171 16.23 1.76 2.91
CA TYR A 171 16.42 1.31 4.28
C TYR A 171 15.11 0.80 4.85
N THR A 172 15.18 -0.24 5.69
CA THR A 172 14.02 -0.75 6.42
C THR A 172 14.26 -0.61 7.92
N THR A 173 13.20 -0.35 8.67
CA THR A 173 13.21 -0.33 10.14
C THR A 173 11.98 -1.00 10.70
N ASN A 174 12.10 -1.61 11.88
CA ASN A 174 10.97 -2.19 12.61
C ASN A 174 10.20 -1.15 13.42
N ASN A 175 10.54 0.14 13.30
CA ASN A 175 9.80 1.22 13.94
C ASN A 175 8.33 1.20 13.52
N LYS A 176 7.45 1.20 14.52
CA LYS A 176 6.00 1.36 14.32
C LYS A 176 5.70 2.85 14.32
N ALA A 177 5.99 3.50 13.20
CA ALA A 177 5.95 4.94 13.06
C ALA A 177 4.60 5.49 12.56
N TYR A 178 3.72 4.63 12.08
CA TYR A 178 2.41 4.99 11.57
C TYR A 178 1.30 4.41 12.45
N TYR A 179 0.44 5.25 13.01
CA TYR A 179 -0.75 4.86 13.75
C TYR A 179 -1.94 4.71 12.83
N TYR A 180 -2.36 3.48 12.56
CA TYR A 180 -3.56 3.15 11.81
C TYR A 180 -4.78 3.09 12.73
N ARG A 181 -5.71 4.03 12.57
CA ARG A 181 -6.92 4.14 13.39
C ARG A 181 -8.01 3.18 12.90
N LYS A 182 -8.34 2.18 13.71
CA LYS A 182 -9.48 1.29 13.43
C LYS A 182 -10.80 2.02 13.63
N ARG A 183 -11.62 2.10 12.59
CA ARG A 183 -12.97 2.71 12.63
C ARG A 183 -14.03 1.69 12.25
N LYS A 184 -15.21 1.75 12.93
CA LYS A 184 -16.37 0.90 12.61
C LYS A 184 -16.91 1.17 11.19
N ASN A 185 -16.79 2.42 10.72
CA ASN A 185 -17.30 2.86 9.41
C ASN A 185 -16.19 2.95 8.33
N SER A 186 -15.06 2.25 8.49
CA SER A 186 -14.03 2.20 7.45
C SER A 186 -14.61 1.60 6.16
N THR A 187 -14.20 2.14 5.01
CA THR A 187 -14.53 1.59 3.70
C THR A 187 -14.17 0.12 3.54
N MET A 188 -13.18 -0.35 4.31
CA MET A 188 -12.78 -1.77 4.37
C MET A 188 -13.83 -2.68 5.05
N HIS A 189 -14.75 -2.13 5.85
CA HIS A 189 -15.78 -2.87 6.57
C HIS A 189 -17.16 -2.87 5.90
N LYS A 190 -17.27 -2.29 4.68
CA LYS A 190 -18.52 -2.38 3.92
C LYS A 190 -18.85 -3.83 3.59
N THR A 191 -20.07 -4.25 3.89
CA THR A 191 -20.56 -5.62 3.68
C THR A 191 -21.38 -5.79 2.39
N ASP A 192 -21.52 -4.73 1.60
CA ASP A 192 -22.28 -4.77 0.35
C ASP A 192 -21.63 -5.71 -0.68
N LYS A 193 -22.41 -6.66 -1.20
CA LYS A 193 -21.96 -7.66 -2.17
C LYS A 193 -21.46 -7.03 -3.48
N ARG A 194 -22.12 -5.96 -3.96
CA ARG A 194 -21.69 -5.25 -5.18
C ARG A 194 -20.33 -4.59 -5.00
N TRP A 195 -20.09 -4.02 -3.83
CA TRP A 195 -18.82 -3.42 -3.47
C TRP A 195 -17.68 -4.45 -3.41
N HIS A 196 -17.94 -5.65 -2.83
CA HIS A 196 -16.95 -6.74 -2.83
C HIS A 196 -16.61 -7.23 -4.24
N ILE A 197 -17.63 -7.40 -5.09
CA ILE A 197 -17.45 -7.83 -6.49
C ILE A 197 -16.58 -6.79 -7.25
N ARG A 198 -16.88 -5.49 -7.09
CA ARG A 198 -16.10 -4.43 -7.72
C ARG A 198 -14.65 -4.44 -7.25
N ARG A 199 -14.41 -4.54 -5.95
CA ARG A 199 -13.05 -4.65 -5.40
C ARG A 199 -12.27 -5.83 -5.93
N LEU A 200 -12.91 -6.99 -6.05
CA LEU A 200 -12.29 -8.18 -6.63
C LEU A 200 -11.94 -7.95 -8.12
N ALA A 201 -12.84 -7.33 -8.87
CA ALA A 201 -12.58 -7.01 -10.27
C ALA A 201 -11.42 -6.02 -10.43
N ASP A 202 -11.38 -4.96 -9.62
CA ASP A 202 -10.30 -3.97 -9.65
C ASP A 202 -8.94 -4.59 -9.25
N ALA A 203 -8.91 -5.47 -8.23
CA ALA A 203 -7.70 -6.21 -7.86
C ALA A 203 -7.19 -7.10 -9.02
N GLU A 204 -8.09 -7.77 -9.75
CA GLU A 204 -7.74 -8.55 -10.93
C GLU A 204 -7.15 -7.66 -12.05
N GLN A 205 -7.70 -6.45 -12.27
CA GLN A 205 -7.18 -5.50 -13.24
C GLN A 205 -5.79 -4.95 -12.84
N VAL A 206 -5.55 -4.68 -11.56
CA VAL A 206 -4.21 -4.29 -11.07
C VAL A 206 -3.18 -5.38 -11.41
N ILE A 207 -3.50 -6.65 -11.13
CA ILE A 207 -2.62 -7.77 -11.45
C ILE A 207 -2.32 -7.83 -12.96
N TYR A 208 -3.33 -7.60 -13.81
CA TYR A 208 -3.16 -7.62 -15.26
C TYR A 208 -2.26 -6.48 -15.74
N ARG A 209 -2.49 -5.25 -15.28
CA ARG A 209 -1.64 -4.10 -15.64
C ARG A 209 -0.19 -4.27 -15.19
N LEU A 210 0.04 -4.82 -14.00
CA LEU A 210 1.39 -5.15 -13.55
C LEU A 210 2.03 -6.23 -14.42
N LYS A 211 1.26 -7.28 -14.81
CA LYS A 211 1.77 -8.35 -15.68
C LYS A 211 2.16 -7.85 -17.08
N GLU A 212 1.38 -6.95 -17.65
CA GLU A 212 1.68 -6.33 -18.95
C GLU A 212 2.99 -5.51 -18.93
N ARG A 213 3.39 -4.99 -17.78
CA ARG A 213 4.63 -4.21 -17.62
C ARG A 213 5.88 -5.07 -17.43
N VAL A 214 5.72 -6.30 -16.94
CA VAL A 214 6.85 -7.20 -16.60
C VAL A 214 7.78 -7.43 -17.79
N ASP A 215 7.25 -7.60 -18.98
CA ASP A 215 8.03 -7.95 -20.18
C ASP A 215 8.97 -6.82 -20.63
N TYR A 216 8.72 -5.59 -20.17
CA TYR A 216 9.53 -4.41 -20.45
C TYR A 216 10.59 -4.13 -19.38
N LEU A 217 10.60 -4.90 -18.28
CA LEU A 217 11.53 -4.72 -17.19
C LEU A 217 12.85 -5.47 -17.42
N PRO A 218 13.99 -4.94 -16.97
CA PRO A 218 15.23 -5.69 -16.88
C PRO A 218 15.06 -6.97 -16.05
N VAL A 219 15.99 -7.92 -16.20
CA VAL A 219 15.83 -9.29 -15.65
C VAL A 219 15.63 -9.31 -14.14
N LYS A 220 16.38 -8.51 -13.39
CA LYS A 220 16.29 -8.49 -11.91
C LYS A 220 14.95 -7.93 -11.43
N GLU A 221 14.53 -6.80 -12.01
CA GLU A 221 13.27 -6.13 -11.73
C GLU A 221 12.07 -7.00 -12.13
N ARG A 222 12.21 -7.75 -13.23
CA ARG A 222 11.22 -8.74 -13.67
C ARG A 222 11.02 -9.83 -12.63
N ILE A 223 12.10 -10.41 -12.09
CA ILE A 223 12.03 -11.44 -11.03
C ILE A 223 11.33 -10.90 -9.78
N ALA A 224 11.67 -9.69 -9.36
CA ALA A 224 11.06 -9.02 -8.23
C ALA A 224 9.56 -8.76 -8.45
N MET A 225 9.19 -8.23 -9.62
CA MET A 225 7.80 -7.96 -9.99
C MET A 225 6.99 -9.24 -10.16
N ASP A 226 7.54 -10.31 -10.75
CA ASP A 226 6.86 -11.61 -10.87
C ASP A 226 6.53 -12.21 -9.49
N ARG A 227 7.43 -12.05 -8.50
CA ARG A 227 7.13 -12.44 -7.12
C ARG A 227 5.94 -11.65 -6.55
N ARG A 228 5.93 -10.32 -6.76
CA ARG A 228 4.81 -9.47 -6.34
C ARG A 228 3.50 -9.86 -6.99
N ILE A 229 3.51 -10.09 -8.29
CA ILE A 229 2.33 -10.53 -9.06
C ILE A 229 1.82 -11.88 -8.53
N ALA A 230 2.74 -12.83 -8.25
CA ALA A 230 2.37 -14.13 -7.69
C ALA A 230 1.72 -13.98 -6.29
N GLN A 231 2.23 -13.09 -5.44
CA GLN A 231 1.64 -12.76 -4.15
C GLN A 231 0.22 -12.18 -4.32
N LEU A 232 0.06 -11.16 -5.18
CA LEU A 232 -1.24 -10.53 -5.45
C LEU A 232 -2.24 -11.52 -6.03
N THR A 233 -1.80 -12.38 -6.94
CA THR A 233 -2.65 -13.43 -7.53
C THR A 233 -3.11 -14.43 -6.46
N MET A 234 -2.21 -14.85 -5.58
CA MET A 234 -2.56 -15.70 -4.43
C MET A 234 -3.61 -15.03 -3.54
N ASP A 235 -3.38 -13.76 -3.17
CA ASP A 235 -4.28 -13.01 -2.29
C ASP A 235 -5.63 -12.74 -2.98
N HIS A 236 -5.65 -12.51 -4.29
CA HIS A 236 -6.88 -12.39 -5.07
C HIS A 236 -7.70 -13.70 -5.05
N ILE A 237 -7.08 -14.86 -5.34
CA ILE A 237 -7.75 -16.15 -5.27
C ILE A 237 -8.28 -16.42 -3.84
N TYR A 238 -7.50 -16.11 -2.82
CA TYR A 238 -7.92 -16.22 -1.42
C TYR A 238 -9.15 -15.35 -1.13
N ASN A 239 -9.15 -14.09 -1.58
CA ASN A 239 -10.26 -13.16 -1.39
C ASN A 239 -11.51 -13.61 -2.17
N VAL A 240 -11.37 -14.12 -3.39
CA VAL A 240 -12.49 -14.72 -4.14
C VAL A 240 -13.13 -15.85 -3.34
N ILE A 241 -12.34 -16.78 -2.79
CA ILE A 241 -12.85 -17.90 -1.99
C ILE A 241 -13.58 -17.39 -0.74
N THR A 242 -12.97 -16.46 0.01
CA THR A 242 -13.49 -16.01 1.31
C THR A 242 -14.68 -15.05 1.23
N LEU A 243 -14.80 -14.32 0.14
CA LEU A 243 -15.88 -13.34 -0.03
C LEU A 243 -17.07 -13.89 -0.80
N THR A 244 -16.85 -14.82 -1.72
CA THR A 244 -17.95 -15.34 -2.56
C THR A 244 -18.47 -16.70 -2.09
N HIS A 245 -17.60 -17.58 -1.57
CA HIS A 245 -17.88 -18.98 -1.26
C HIS A 245 -18.55 -19.76 -2.42
N ASP A 246 -18.30 -19.30 -3.65
CA ASP A 246 -18.90 -19.82 -4.89
C ASP A 246 -17.85 -20.54 -5.74
N GLU A 247 -18.00 -21.86 -5.89
CA GLU A 247 -17.06 -22.69 -6.67
C GLU A 247 -17.12 -22.36 -8.16
N THR A 248 -18.29 -22.04 -8.68
CA THR A 248 -18.47 -21.66 -10.10
C THR A 248 -17.76 -20.35 -10.39
N HIS A 249 -17.96 -19.35 -9.51
CA HIS A 249 -17.29 -18.07 -9.63
C HIS A 249 -15.75 -18.24 -9.54
N LEU A 250 -15.26 -19.02 -8.56
CA LEU A 250 -13.82 -19.33 -8.44
C LEU A 250 -13.27 -19.95 -9.73
N ASN A 251 -13.95 -20.93 -10.30
CA ASN A 251 -13.50 -21.59 -11.53
C ASN A 251 -13.42 -20.61 -12.71
N HIS A 252 -14.36 -19.69 -12.84
CA HIS A 252 -14.32 -18.64 -13.84
C HIS A 252 -13.13 -17.69 -13.64
N VAL A 253 -12.85 -17.30 -12.40
CA VAL A 253 -11.66 -16.47 -12.08
C VAL A 253 -10.38 -17.21 -12.43
N LEU A 254 -10.23 -18.48 -12.03
CA LEU A 254 -9.05 -19.28 -12.33
C LEU A 254 -8.85 -19.44 -13.85
N GLN A 255 -9.93 -19.59 -14.62
CA GLN A 255 -9.87 -19.66 -16.08
C GLN A 255 -9.36 -18.34 -16.68
N ARG A 256 -9.82 -17.18 -16.20
CA ARG A 256 -9.34 -15.87 -16.66
C ARG A 256 -7.86 -15.67 -16.33
N LEU A 257 -7.46 -16.01 -15.10
CA LEU A 257 -6.06 -15.95 -14.67
C LEU A 257 -5.16 -16.89 -15.51
N SER A 258 -5.66 -18.08 -15.84
CA SER A 258 -4.92 -19.04 -16.69
C SER A 258 -4.68 -18.51 -18.10
N ARG A 259 -5.66 -17.84 -18.70
CA ARG A 259 -5.51 -17.21 -20.03
C ARG A 259 -4.43 -16.13 -20.07
N ARG A 260 -4.10 -15.54 -18.90
CA ARG A 260 -3.06 -14.51 -18.75
C ARG A 260 -1.74 -15.08 -18.19
N GLY A 261 -1.62 -16.40 -18.07
CA GLY A 261 -0.42 -17.06 -17.52
C GLY A 261 -0.18 -16.80 -16.03
N LEU A 262 -1.23 -16.42 -15.28
CA LEU A 262 -1.18 -16.12 -13.85
C LEU A 262 -1.59 -17.32 -12.98
N PHE A 263 -2.23 -18.32 -13.57
CA PHE A 263 -2.58 -19.58 -12.93
C PHE A 263 -2.26 -20.76 -13.87
N PRO A 264 -1.72 -21.90 -13.37
CA PRO A 264 -1.41 -22.16 -11.95
C PRO A 264 -0.36 -21.21 -11.39
N LEU A 265 -0.40 -20.96 -10.08
CA LEU A 265 0.58 -20.12 -9.40
C LEU A 265 2.01 -20.66 -9.63
N PRO A 266 3.01 -19.78 -9.87
CA PRO A 266 4.39 -20.19 -10.14
C PRO A 266 4.96 -21.16 -9.12
N ASP A 267 5.71 -22.16 -9.59
CA ASP A 267 6.37 -23.17 -8.74
C ASP A 267 7.60 -22.58 -8.05
N LYS A 268 7.33 -21.73 -7.06
CA LYS A 268 8.31 -21.05 -6.21
C LYS A 268 7.91 -21.22 -4.75
N ASP A 269 8.89 -21.23 -3.86
CA ASP A 269 8.69 -21.32 -2.42
C ASP A 269 8.92 -19.95 -1.75
N TYR A 270 8.19 -18.91 -2.21
CA TYR A 270 8.32 -17.54 -1.70
C TYR A 270 8.07 -17.44 -0.18
N THR A 271 7.06 -18.14 0.31
CA THR A 271 6.77 -18.29 1.74
C THR A 271 6.09 -19.64 1.99
N THR A 272 6.13 -20.11 3.24
CA THR A 272 5.40 -21.32 3.65
C THR A 272 3.92 -21.25 3.30
N LYS A 273 3.27 -20.10 3.57
CA LYS A 273 1.87 -19.86 3.22
C LYS A 273 1.63 -19.98 1.72
N TYR A 274 2.47 -19.35 0.90
CA TYR A 274 2.37 -19.41 -0.56
C TYR A 274 2.50 -20.83 -1.09
N LYS A 275 3.52 -21.57 -0.61
CA LYS A 275 3.77 -22.97 -0.98
C LYS A 275 2.56 -23.88 -0.75
N TYR A 276 1.97 -23.81 0.45
CA TYR A 276 0.78 -24.62 0.76
C TYR A 276 -0.45 -24.18 -0.05
N PHE A 277 -0.69 -22.88 -0.18
CA PHE A 277 -1.81 -22.36 -0.94
C PHE A 277 -1.73 -22.75 -2.42
N ARG A 278 -0.56 -22.64 -3.03
CA ARG A 278 -0.30 -23.08 -4.41
C ARG A 278 -0.63 -24.57 -4.59
N LYS A 279 -0.13 -25.45 -3.71
CA LYS A 279 -0.42 -26.89 -3.76
C LYS A 279 -1.91 -27.19 -3.62
N MET A 280 -2.60 -26.50 -2.73
CA MET A 280 -4.04 -26.68 -2.53
C MET A 280 -4.84 -26.21 -3.75
N THR A 281 -4.50 -25.06 -4.33
CA THR A 281 -5.25 -24.49 -5.47
C THR A 281 -4.99 -25.24 -6.78
N SER A 282 -3.88 -25.95 -6.93
CA SER A 282 -3.51 -26.66 -8.17
C SER A 282 -4.45 -27.86 -8.49
N THR A 283 -5.13 -28.43 -7.51
CA THR A 283 -6.04 -29.58 -7.69
C THR A 283 -7.48 -29.22 -7.35
N ALA A 284 -8.46 -29.86 -8.02
CA ALA A 284 -9.89 -29.68 -7.72
C ALA A 284 -10.22 -30.07 -6.27
N PHE A 285 -9.66 -31.20 -5.79
CA PHE A 285 -9.85 -31.65 -4.42
C PHE A 285 -9.29 -30.64 -3.41
N GLY A 286 -8.07 -30.14 -3.63
CA GLY A 286 -7.45 -29.15 -2.77
C GLY A 286 -8.25 -27.82 -2.72
N ARG A 287 -8.79 -27.36 -3.84
CA ARG A 287 -9.67 -26.19 -3.87
C ARG A 287 -10.95 -26.39 -3.02
N LYS A 288 -11.60 -27.57 -3.12
CA LYS A 288 -12.77 -27.88 -2.29
C LYS A 288 -12.42 -27.90 -0.79
N MET A 289 -11.31 -28.54 -0.43
CA MET A 289 -10.81 -28.54 0.96
C MET A 289 -10.55 -27.11 1.47
N LEU A 290 -9.91 -26.28 0.66
CA LEU A 290 -9.61 -24.89 1.00
C LEU A 290 -10.90 -24.06 1.20
N MET A 291 -11.89 -24.23 0.33
CA MET A 291 -13.19 -23.57 0.45
C MET A 291 -13.93 -23.99 1.73
N MET A 292 -13.91 -25.28 2.10
CA MET A 292 -14.47 -25.76 3.36
C MET A 292 -13.76 -25.17 4.58
N ALA A 293 -12.44 -25.22 4.60
CA ALA A 293 -11.64 -24.71 5.71
C ALA A 293 -11.81 -23.20 5.95
N LEU A 294 -11.99 -22.41 4.88
CA LEU A 294 -12.14 -20.96 4.99
C LEU A 294 -13.58 -20.53 5.33
N ARG A 295 -14.59 -21.38 5.13
CA ARG A 295 -15.97 -21.13 5.61
C ARG A 295 -16.04 -21.12 7.13
N VAL A 296 -15.33 -22.01 7.80
CA VAL A 296 -15.38 -22.20 9.26
C VAL A 296 -14.74 -21.01 10.01
N LYS A 297 -13.83 -20.27 9.40
CA LYS A 297 -13.17 -19.11 10.05
C LYS A 297 -14.07 -17.87 10.22
N LYS A 298 -15.27 -17.86 9.69
CA LYS A 298 -16.22 -16.73 9.77
C LYS A 298 -17.39 -16.97 10.75
N ALA A 299 -17.48 -18.14 11.36
CA ALA A 299 -18.36 -18.48 12.46
C ALA A 299 -17.62 -18.35 13.78
#